data_92a4bf35fe03a1a21a7fabf28e5df42a
#
_entry.id   92a4bf35fe03a1a21a7fabf28e5df42a
#
_cell.length_a   1.000
_cell.length_b   1.000
_cell.length_c   1.000
_cell.angle_alpha   90.00
_cell.angle_beta   90.00
_cell.angle_gamma   90.00
#
_symmetry.space_group_name_H-M   'P 1'
#
loop_
_entity.id
_entity.type
_entity.pdbx_description
1 polymer ?
#
loop_
_entity_poly.entity_id
_entity_poly.type
_entity_poly.pdbx_seq_one_letter_code
_entity_poly.pdbx_strand_id
1 'polypeptide(L)'
;MTQPPAGWGQPPPQYGQPQQYGQPQYPQQQQAQQPQYGQPAQHLQPQYPQLQHAQHPQQAGQGIAVTTMFFPLSWMFFLTKPKIFIDGHQCPPAAWGRTLYPVGPGQHHVHVHTPYMLPPQVGKADTVVGVSPGQFTELEYRAPVWSFSPGSLGVGPQKYNGIGITIGVIVVPLVIFLLFFVIMLASI
;
A
#
# COMPACT_ATOMS: atom_id res chain seq x y z
N MET A 1 -49.72 47.55 -26.62
CA MET A 1 -48.54 47.80 -27.50
C MET A 1 -47.31 47.63 -26.65
N THR A 2 -46.69 46.48 -26.69
CA THR A 2 -45.32 46.28 -26.16
C THR A 2 -44.76 45.01 -26.81
N GLN A 3 -43.72 45.19 -27.61
CA GLN A 3 -43.01 44.12 -28.33
C GLN A 3 -42.13 43.26 -27.40
N PRO A 4 -41.99 41.97 -27.64
CA PRO A 4 -41.01 41.11 -27.00
C PRO A 4 -39.64 41.23 -27.73
N PRO A 5 -38.51 41.14 -27.01
CA PRO A 5 -37.18 41.16 -27.64
C PRO A 5 -36.83 39.80 -28.23
N ALA A 6 -36.35 39.83 -29.44
CA ALA A 6 -35.77 38.65 -30.13
C ALA A 6 -34.35 38.30 -29.54
N GLY A 7 -34.23 37.10 -28.99
CA GLY A 7 -32.95 36.50 -28.63
C GLY A 7 -32.53 35.48 -29.68
N TRP A 8 -31.56 35.80 -30.47
CA TRP A 8 -30.97 34.89 -31.46
C TRP A 8 -29.97 33.95 -30.80
N GLY A 9 -30.26 32.67 -30.89
CA GLY A 9 -29.34 31.61 -30.47
C GLY A 9 -28.10 31.57 -31.38
N GLN A 10 -26.95 31.60 -30.78
CA GLN A 10 -25.67 31.33 -31.48
C GLN A 10 -25.52 29.80 -31.67
N PRO A 11 -25.06 29.34 -32.86
CA PRO A 11 -24.74 27.95 -33.08
C PRO A 11 -23.48 27.52 -32.30
N PRO A 12 -23.38 26.25 -31.89
CA PRO A 12 -22.24 25.75 -31.14
C PRO A 12 -20.98 25.69 -32.01
N PRO A 13 -19.79 25.87 -31.45
CA PRO A 13 -18.52 25.80 -32.17
C PRO A 13 -18.25 24.40 -32.72
N GLN A 14 -17.94 24.36 -34.01
CA GLN A 14 -17.59 23.16 -34.77
C GLN A 14 -16.19 22.69 -34.35
N TYR A 15 -16.09 21.56 -33.71
CA TYR A 15 -14.81 20.92 -33.41
C TYR A 15 -14.15 20.41 -34.69
N GLY A 16 -12.95 20.90 -34.97
CA GLY A 16 -12.14 20.51 -36.10
C GLY A 16 -11.76 19.02 -36.06
N GLN A 17 -11.77 18.38 -37.19
CA GLN A 17 -11.37 16.99 -37.38
C GLN A 17 -9.89 16.78 -37.04
N PRO A 18 -9.50 15.63 -36.46
CA PRO A 18 -8.10 15.29 -36.22
C PRO A 18 -7.36 15.09 -37.54
N GLN A 19 -6.26 15.80 -37.70
CA GLN A 19 -5.33 15.61 -38.82
C GLN A 19 -4.69 14.22 -38.74
N GLN A 20 -4.81 13.49 -39.79
CA GLN A 20 -4.23 12.18 -40.05
C GLN A 20 -2.70 12.34 -40.20
N TYR A 21 -1.92 11.96 -39.18
CA TYR A 21 -0.47 11.92 -39.28
C TYR A 21 -0.04 10.79 -40.22
N GLY A 22 0.74 11.17 -41.22
CA GLY A 22 1.33 10.26 -42.20
C GLY A 22 2.25 9.22 -41.58
N GLN A 23 2.16 8.02 -42.04
CA GLN A 23 3.04 6.92 -41.66
C GLN A 23 4.48 7.16 -42.17
N PRO A 24 5.52 6.86 -41.36
CA PRO A 24 6.89 6.87 -41.83
C PRO A 24 7.14 5.69 -42.80
N GLN A 25 7.57 6.01 -44.00
CA GLN A 25 8.06 5.03 -44.99
C GLN A 25 9.47 4.57 -44.60
N TYR A 26 9.62 3.26 -44.30
CA TYR A 26 10.94 2.65 -44.16
C TYR A 26 11.49 2.25 -45.51
N PRO A 27 12.77 2.54 -45.82
CA PRO A 27 13.39 2.08 -47.07
C PRO A 27 13.68 0.57 -47.01
N GLN A 28 13.25 -0.16 -48.00
CA GLN A 28 13.63 -1.55 -48.25
C GLN A 28 15.10 -1.61 -48.66
N GLN A 29 15.93 -2.22 -47.82
CA GLN A 29 17.26 -2.70 -48.24
C GLN A 29 17.15 -4.12 -48.76
N GLN A 30 17.45 -4.26 -50.05
CA GLN A 30 17.71 -5.54 -50.68
C GLN A 30 19.01 -6.13 -50.09
N GLN A 31 18.95 -7.37 -49.71
CA GLN A 31 20.09 -8.12 -49.28
C GLN A 31 20.34 -9.34 -50.09
N ALA A 32 21.53 -9.37 -50.64
CA ALA A 32 22.08 -10.47 -51.44
C ALA A 32 22.28 -11.74 -50.60
N GLN A 33 22.01 -12.87 -51.26
CA GLN A 33 22.20 -14.22 -50.75
C GLN A 33 23.68 -14.57 -50.64
N GLN A 34 24.09 -15.16 -49.52
CA GLN A 34 25.23 -16.07 -49.47
C GLN A 34 24.85 -17.34 -48.72
N PRO A 35 25.16 -18.51 -49.23
CA PRO A 35 24.96 -19.78 -48.56
C PRO A 35 26.14 -20.11 -47.67
N GLN A 36 25.90 -20.42 -46.38
CA GLN A 36 26.92 -20.99 -45.51
C GLN A 36 26.42 -22.28 -44.84
N TYR A 37 27.23 -23.32 -45.07
CA TYR A 37 27.09 -24.67 -44.56
C TYR A 37 27.25 -24.78 -43.06
N GLY A 38 26.34 -25.52 -42.41
CA GLY A 38 26.65 -26.47 -41.33
C GLY A 38 27.08 -25.93 -39.99
N GLN A 39 26.09 -25.81 -39.05
CA GLN A 39 26.35 -26.00 -37.62
C GLN A 39 25.19 -26.73 -36.94
N PRO A 40 25.48 -27.58 -35.92
CA PRO A 40 24.48 -28.46 -35.30
C PRO A 40 23.45 -27.70 -34.48
N ALA A 41 22.24 -28.22 -34.48
CA ALA A 41 21.09 -27.69 -33.78
C ALA A 41 21.38 -27.50 -32.29
N GLN A 42 21.46 -26.25 -31.86
CA GLN A 42 21.36 -25.89 -30.45
C GLN A 42 19.87 -25.81 -30.08
N HIS A 43 19.55 -26.47 -28.99
CA HIS A 43 18.24 -26.55 -28.38
C HIS A 43 17.60 -25.16 -28.29
N LEU A 44 16.46 -24.99 -28.95
CA LEU A 44 15.54 -23.88 -28.75
C LEU A 44 14.97 -23.99 -27.33
N GLN A 45 15.52 -23.28 -26.39
CA GLN A 45 14.83 -22.99 -25.13
C GLN A 45 13.67 -22.05 -25.44
N PRO A 46 12.47 -22.32 -24.95
CA PRO A 46 11.35 -21.40 -25.08
C PRO A 46 11.70 -20.11 -24.31
N GLN A 47 11.93 -19.05 -25.04
CA GLN A 47 12.06 -17.71 -24.48
C GLN A 47 10.70 -17.27 -24.01
N TYR A 48 10.43 -17.48 -22.72
CA TYR A 48 9.28 -16.84 -22.07
C TYR A 48 9.46 -15.32 -22.19
N PRO A 49 8.45 -14.58 -22.67
CA PRO A 49 8.51 -13.13 -22.62
C PRO A 49 8.64 -12.73 -21.16
N GLN A 50 9.80 -12.24 -20.78
CA GLN A 50 9.94 -11.53 -19.52
C GLN A 50 8.99 -10.34 -19.65
N LEU A 51 7.91 -10.38 -18.87
CA LEU A 51 7.11 -9.21 -18.57
C LEU A 51 8.09 -8.20 -17.99
N GLN A 52 8.57 -7.30 -18.85
CA GLN A 52 9.24 -6.10 -18.41
C GLN A 52 8.25 -5.38 -17.50
N HIS A 53 8.44 -5.60 -16.22
CA HIS A 53 7.88 -4.71 -15.23
C HIS A 53 8.34 -3.33 -15.69
N ALA A 54 7.40 -2.52 -16.14
CA ALA A 54 7.65 -1.13 -16.42
C ALA A 54 8.31 -0.55 -15.16
N GLN A 55 9.62 -0.48 -15.18
CA GLN A 55 10.38 0.26 -14.19
C GLN A 55 9.97 1.71 -14.41
N HIS A 56 8.96 2.14 -13.66
CA HIS A 56 8.77 3.56 -13.46
C HIS A 56 10.14 4.05 -12.97
N PRO A 57 10.70 5.13 -13.58
CA PRO A 57 11.94 5.68 -13.10
C PRO A 57 11.78 5.89 -11.60
N GLN A 58 12.50 5.11 -10.80
CA GLN A 58 12.55 5.30 -9.37
C GLN A 58 13.11 6.69 -9.18
N GLN A 59 12.23 7.64 -8.90
CA GLN A 59 12.63 8.96 -8.46
C GLN A 59 13.38 8.74 -7.15
N ALA A 60 14.69 8.66 -7.28
CA ALA A 60 15.58 8.44 -6.16
C ALA A 60 15.32 9.54 -5.12
N GLY A 61 14.79 9.15 -3.96
CA GLY A 61 14.67 10.02 -2.82
C GLY A 61 13.28 10.60 -2.51
N GLN A 62 12.18 10.13 -3.13
CA GLN A 62 10.83 10.63 -2.84
C GLN A 62 9.84 9.51 -2.57
N GLY A 63 8.95 9.70 -1.57
CA GLY A 63 7.92 8.73 -1.27
C GLY A 63 7.44 8.76 0.18
N ILE A 64 6.86 7.64 0.61
CA ILE A 64 6.42 7.42 1.99
C ILE A 64 7.25 6.31 2.59
N ALA A 65 7.85 6.58 3.75
CA ALA A 65 8.54 5.60 4.57
C ALA A 65 7.61 5.18 5.71
N VAL A 66 7.20 3.93 5.76
CA VAL A 66 6.32 3.42 6.82
C VAL A 66 7.13 2.52 7.74
N THR A 67 7.24 2.91 9.01
CA THR A 67 7.84 2.08 10.06
C THR A 67 6.72 1.36 10.81
N THR A 68 6.66 0.04 10.70
CA THR A 68 5.63 -0.79 11.33
C THR A 68 6.18 -1.49 12.54
N MET A 69 5.46 -1.42 13.66
CA MET A 69 5.84 -2.02 14.95
C MET A 69 4.67 -2.73 15.60
N PHE A 70 4.97 -3.74 16.41
CA PHE A 70 4.01 -4.38 17.31
C PHE A 70 4.60 -4.47 18.72
N PHE A 71 3.73 -4.62 19.70
CA PHE A 71 4.15 -4.71 21.09
C PHE A 71 4.85 -6.08 21.34
N PRO A 72 6.01 -6.12 21.99
CA PRO A 72 6.82 -7.35 22.13
C PRO A 72 6.06 -8.55 22.72
N LEU A 73 5.12 -8.33 23.65
CA LEU A 73 4.30 -9.41 24.21
C LEU A 73 3.22 -9.93 23.26
N SER A 74 2.96 -9.22 22.16
CA SER A 74 2.03 -9.65 21.10
C SER A 74 2.75 -10.51 20.05
N TRP A 75 3.48 -11.52 20.48
CA TRP A 75 4.34 -12.39 19.69
C TRP A 75 3.65 -13.03 18.47
N MET A 76 2.32 -13.20 18.51
CA MET A 76 1.55 -13.72 17.39
C MET A 76 1.67 -12.88 16.12
N PHE A 77 1.93 -11.58 16.25
CA PHE A 77 2.18 -10.72 15.09
C PHE A 77 3.48 -11.04 14.36
N PHE A 78 4.40 -11.76 14.98
CA PHE A 78 5.59 -12.25 14.31
C PHE A 78 5.28 -13.19 13.14
N LEU A 79 4.18 -13.92 13.23
CA LEU A 79 3.73 -14.87 12.21
C LEU A 79 2.98 -14.18 11.06
N THR A 80 2.65 -12.91 11.20
CA THR A 80 1.88 -12.16 10.21
C THR A 80 2.68 -10.96 9.71
N LYS A 81 2.32 -10.46 8.54
CA LYS A 81 2.94 -9.26 7.95
C LYS A 81 1.89 -8.17 7.80
N PRO A 82 2.20 -6.92 8.14
CA PRO A 82 1.28 -5.81 7.91
C PRO A 82 1.00 -5.64 6.42
N LYS A 83 -0.24 -5.33 6.08
CA LYS A 83 -0.66 -4.94 4.74
C LYS A 83 -0.82 -3.43 4.70
N ILE A 84 -0.15 -2.81 3.74
CA ILE A 84 -0.13 -1.37 3.54
C ILE A 84 -0.79 -1.08 2.21
N PHE A 85 -1.66 -0.08 2.19
CA PHE A 85 -2.34 0.40 1.00
C PHE A 85 -2.06 1.89 0.87
N ILE A 86 -1.74 2.34 -0.32
CA ILE A 86 -1.59 3.75 -0.65
C ILE A 86 -2.55 4.06 -1.78
N ASP A 87 -3.42 5.05 -1.57
CA ASP A 87 -4.48 5.45 -2.51
C ASP A 87 -5.37 4.29 -2.94
N GLY A 88 -5.66 3.38 -2.01
CA GLY A 88 -6.47 2.18 -2.26
C GLY A 88 -5.73 1.01 -2.92
N HIS A 89 -4.49 1.18 -3.35
CA HIS A 89 -3.69 0.13 -3.97
C HIS A 89 -2.83 -0.59 -2.94
N GLN A 90 -2.91 -1.92 -2.91
CA GLN A 90 -2.08 -2.72 -2.01
C GLN A 90 -0.61 -2.64 -2.44
N CYS A 91 0.23 -2.20 -1.51
CA CYS A 91 1.67 -2.19 -1.69
C CYS A 91 2.28 -3.60 -1.60
N PRO A 92 3.51 -3.80 -2.11
CA PRO A 92 4.24 -5.03 -1.90
C PRO A 92 4.29 -5.42 -0.42
N PRO A 93 4.28 -6.73 -0.09
CA PRO A 93 4.29 -7.19 1.30
C PRO A 93 5.47 -6.61 2.07
N ALA A 94 5.19 -5.93 3.19
CA ALA A 94 6.20 -5.41 4.09
C ALA A 94 6.52 -6.42 5.19
N ALA A 95 7.79 -6.49 5.60
CA ALA A 95 8.15 -7.05 6.89
C ALA A 95 7.87 -6.00 7.99
N TRP A 96 7.85 -6.43 9.25
CA TRP A 96 7.88 -5.49 10.36
C TRP A 96 9.18 -4.68 10.33
N GLY A 97 9.09 -3.40 10.58
CA GLY A 97 10.18 -2.44 10.48
C GLY A 97 9.91 -1.36 9.43
N ARG A 98 10.98 -0.72 8.97
CA ARG A 98 10.88 0.42 8.03
C ARG A 98 10.88 -0.07 6.59
N THR A 99 9.88 0.34 5.84
CA THR A 99 9.72 0.04 4.39
C THR A 99 9.48 1.34 3.62
N LEU A 100 10.11 1.46 2.46
CA LEU A 100 10.01 2.63 1.58
C LEU A 100 9.05 2.31 0.43
N TYR A 101 8.15 3.25 0.17
CA TYR A 101 7.20 3.20 -0.94
C TYR A 101 7.38 4.45 -1.80
N PRO A 102 8.00 4.33 -2.98
CA PRO A 102 8.13 5.43 -3.92
C PRO A 102 6.73 5.87 -4.41
N VAL A 103 6.39 7.13 -4.18
CA VAL A 103 5.15 7.75 -4.67
C VAL A 103 5.44 9.16 -5.17
N GLY A 104 4.57 9.70 -6.03
CA GLY A 104 4.67 11.07 -6.54
C GLY A 104 4.53 12.12 -5.44
N PRO A 105 4.79 13.40 -5.74
CA PRO A 105 4.47 14.48 -4.82
C PRO A 105 2.95 14.69 -4.80
N GLY A 106 2.40 15.04 -3.63
CA GLY A 106 0.97 15.23 -3.45
C GLY A 106 0.46 14.69 -2.13
N GLN A 107 -0.86 14.66 -1.99
CA GLN A 107 -1.50 14.03 -0.84
C GLN A 107 -1.86 12.58 -1.16
N HIS A 108 -1.54 11.70 -0.22
CA HIS A 108 -1.78 10.27 -0.34
C HIS A 108 -2.54 9.76 0.88
N HIS A 109 -3.54 8.92 0.63
CA HIS A 109 -4.26 8.19 1.66
C HIS A 109 -3.52 6.88 1.96
N VAL A 110 -3.10 6.70 3.19
CA VAL A 110 -2.39 5.49 3.66
C VAL A 110 -3.28 4.73 4.62
N HIS A 111 -3.54 3.46 4.31
CA HIS A 111 -4.25 2.51 5.14
C HIS A 111 -3.33 1.35 5.51
N VAL A 112 -3.34 0.97 6.80
CA VAL A 112 -2.57 -0.18 7.30
C VAL A 112 -3.46 -1.07 8.17
N HIS A 113 -3.33 -2.38 7.98
CA HIS A 113 -3.88 -3.37 8.89
C HIS A 113 -3.00 -4.63 8.92
N THR A 114 -3.18 -5.45 9.92
CA THR A 114 -2.49 -6.74 10.04
C THR A 114 -3.50 -7.87 9.85
N PRO A 115 -3.28 -8.81 8.91
CA PRO A 115 -4.12 -9.99 8.78
C PRO A 115 -4.06 -10.84 10.05
N TYR A 116 -5.21 -11.35 10.48
CA TYR A 116 -5.33 -12.18 11.68
C TYR A 116 -6.48 -13.17 11.55
N MET A 117 -6.54 -14.14 12.45
CA MET A 117 -7.62 -15.15 12.41
C MET A 117 -8.97 -14.56 12.78
N LEU A 118 -9.03 -13.81 13.90
CA LEU A 118 -10.25 -13.18 14.39
C LEU A 118 -9.92 -11.91 15.22
N PRO A 119 -10.34 -10.74 14.78
CA PRO A 119 -10.98 -10.42 13.49
C PRO A 119 -10.00 -10.57 12.31
N PRO A 120 -10.47 -10.74 11.06
CA PRO A 120 -9.59 -10.97 9.91
C PRO A 120 -8.61 -9.83 9.63
N GLN A 121 -8.90 -8.65 10.13
CA GLN A 121 -8.09 -7.45 10.00
C GLN A 121 -7.99 -6.77 11.37
N VAL A 122 -6.81 -6.86 11.95
CA VAL A 122 -6.49 -6.25 13.24
C VAL A 122 -5.77 -4.92 13.03
N GLY A 123 -6.03 -3.97 13.92
CA GLY A 123 -5.30 -2.72 13.98
C GLY A 123 -5.44 -1.85 12.75
N LYS A 124 -6.65 -1.76 12.18
CA LYS A 124 -6.91 -0.82 11.09
C LYS A 124 -6.57 0.59 11.51
N ALA A 125 -5.82 1.28 10.68
CA ALA A 125 -5.48 2.68 10.86
C ALA A 125 -5.33 3.36 9.51
N ASP A 126 -5.83 4.59 9.43
CA ASP A 126 -5.86 5.39 8.23
C ASP A 126 -5.27 6.78 8.51
N THR A 127 -4.56 7.33 7.53
CA THR A 127 -4.08 8.71 7.59
C THR A 127 -3.94 9.29 6.19
N VAL A 128 -3.95 10.61 6.08
CA VAL A 128 -3.62 11.33 4.84
C VAL A 128 -2.35 12.11 5.08
N VAL A 129 -1.38 11.96 4.17
CA VAL A 129 -0.08 12.62 4.28
C VAL A 129 0.31 13.30 2.97
N GLY A 130 1.01 14.42 3.10
CA GLY A 130 1.63 15.12 1.99
C GLY A 130 3.05 14.61 1.75
N VAL A 131 3.38 14.37 0.48
CA VAL A 131 4.74 14.07 0.02
C VAL A 131 5.26 15.26 -0.77
N SER A 132 6.38 15.81 -0.32
CA SER A 132 7.07 16.91 -1.01
C SER A 132 8.04 16.35 -2.06
N PRO A 133 8.29 17.08 -3.16
CA PRO A 133 9.26 16.69 -4.16
C PRO A 133 10.64 16.41 -3.55
N GLY A 134 11.25 15.26 -3.89
CA GLY A 134 12.59 14.88 -3.44
C GLY A 134 12.68 14.49 -1.96
N GLN A 135 11.57 14.26 -1.25
CA GLN A 135 11.57 13.93 0.17
C GLN A 135 10.76 12.67 0.46
N PHE A 136 11.13 11.97 1.53
CA PHE A 136 10.32 10.92 2.13
C PHE A 136 9.55 11.48 3.32
N THR A 137 8.23 11.20 3.36
CA THR A 137 7.40 11.46 4.53
C THR A 137 7.42 10.23 5.42
N GLU A 138 7.91 10.38 6.65
CA GLU A 138 8.02 9.30 7.63
C GLU A 138 6.68 9.09 8.36
N LEU A 139 6.18 7.87 8.31
CA LEU A 139 5.01 7.42 9.06
C LEU A 139 5.39 6.30 10.01
N GLU A 140 4.78 6.29 11.17
CA GLU A 140 4.87 5.19 12.12
C GLU A 140 3.50 4.52 12.29
N TYR A 141 3.47 3.20 12.15
CA TYR A 141 2.32 2.36 12.46
C TYR A 141 2.63 1.48 13.66
N ARG A 142 1.73 1.50 14.65
CA ARG A 142 1.75 0.55 15.77
C ARG A 142 0.50 -0.31 15.77
N ALA A 143 0.72 -1.62 15.68
CA ALA A 143 -0.34 -2.60 15.86
C ALA A 143 -0.85 -2.54 17.30
N PRO A 144 -2.15 -2.75 17.54
CA PRO A 144 -2.71 -2.68 18.87
C PRO A 144 -2.25 -3.85 19.74
N VAL A 145 -2.25 -3.67 21.06
CA VAL A 145 -1.99 -4.77 22.00
C VAL A 145 -3.21 -5.67 22.15
N TRP A 146 -4.42 -5.10 22.03
CA TRP A 146 -5.69 -5.83 22.03
C TRP A 146 -6.23 -5.92 20.61
N SER A 147 -6.48 -7.16 20.13
CA SER A 147 -6.83 -7.42 18.71
C SER A 147 -8.08 -6.68 18.21
N PHE A 148 -8.98 -6.28 19.09
CA PHE A 148 -10.18 -5.52 18.73
C PHE A 148 -10.00 -4.01 18.82
N SER A 149 -8.82 -3.54 19.20
CA SER A 149 -8.50 -2.11 19.20
C SER A 149 -7.97 -1.66 17.84
N PRO A 150 -8.19 -0.38 17.47
CA PRO A 150 -7.58 0.17 16.26
C PRO A 150 -6.06 0.27 16.39
N GLY A 151 -5.36 0.23 15.28
CA GLY A 151 -3.96 0.61 15.20
C GLY A 151 -3.76 2.11 15.37
N SER A 152 -2.53 2.53 15.44
CA SER A 152 -2.14 3.94 15.35
C SER A 152 -1.27 4.15 14.12
N LEU A 153 -1.55 5.17 13.32
CA LEU A 153 -0.79 5.51 12.12
C LEU A 153 -0.70 7.03 12.00
N GLY A 154 0.51 7.56 11.84
CA GLY A 154 0.71 8.99 11.70
C GLY A 154 2.18 9.38 11.62
N VAL A 155 2.42 10.68 11.48
CA VAL A 155 3.76 11.27 11.53
C VAL A 155 4.24 11.31 12.98
N GLY A 156 5.49 10.93 13.22
CA GLY A 156 6.12 10.88 14.55
C GLY A 156 5.69 9.68 15.40
N PRO A 157 6.16 9.62 16.65
CA PRO A 157 5.94 8.47 17.51
C PRO A 157 4.45 8.23 17.83
N GLN A 158 3.99 7.01 17.57
CA GLN A 158 2.62 6.59 17.81
C GLN A 158 2.50 5.86 19.17
N LYS A 159 1.25 5.65 19.64
CA LYS A 159 0.97 4.91 20.88
C LYS A 159 0.42 3.52 20.56
N TYR A 160 0.68 2.56 21.44
CA TYR A 160 0.03 1.26 21.40
C TYR A 160 -1.38 1.35 21.99
N ASN A 161 -2.39 1.05 21.18
CA ASN A 161 -3.78 1.03 21.64
C ASN A 161 -4.12 -0.31 22.30
N GLY A 162 -5.06 -0.28 23.25
CA GLY A 162 -5.58 -1.48 23.90
C GLY A 162 -4.79 -1.97 25.12
N ILE A 163 -3.72 -1.28 25.54
CA ILE A 163 -2.92 -1.67 26.72
C ILE A 163 -3.80 -1.79 27.97
N GLY A 164 -4.65 -0.80 28.24
CA GLY A 164 -5.52 -0.80 29.42
C GLY A 164 -6.50 -1.97 29.44
N ILE A 165 -7.09 -2.29 28.29
CA ILE A 165 -8.00 -3.43 28.14
C ILE A 165 -7.25 -4.74 28.39
N THR A 166 -6.05 -4.88 27.81
CA THR A 166 -5.21 -6.09 27.98
C THR A 166 -4.83 -6.28 29.45
N ILE A 167 -4.42 -5.22 30.14
CA ILE A 167 -4.12 -5.27 31.57
C ILE A 167 -5.37 -5.69 32.35
N GLY A 168 -6.54 -5.10 32.07
CA GLY A 168 -7.79 -5.45 32.76
C GLY A 168 -8.16 -6.92 32.59
N VAL A 169 -8.07 -7.43 31.35
CA VAL A 169 -8.40 -8.85 31.03
C VAL A 169 -7.44 -9.83 31.72
N ILE A 170 -6.21 -9.45 32.01
CA ILE A 170 -5.25 -10.28 32.72
C ILE A 170 -5.41 -10.13 34.25
N VAL A 171 -5.47 -8.92 34.73
CA VAL A 171 -5.44 -8.63 36.19
C VAL A 171 -6.75 -9.04 36.87
N VAL A 172 -7.91 -8.76 36.27
CA VAL A 172 -9.19 -9.05 36.91
C VAL A 172 -9.37 -10.56 37.19
N PRO A 173 -9.17 -11.48 36.23
CA PRO A 173 -9.25 -12.92 36.52
C PRO A 173 -8.21 -13.37 37.55
N LEU A 174 -6.99 -12.81 37.53
CA LEU A 174 -5.95 -13.14 38.48
C LEU A 174 -6.35 -12.75 39.92
N VAL A 175 -6.90 -11.56 40.10
CA VAL A 175 -7.40 -11.11 41.41
C VAL A 175 -8.54 -11.98 41.90
N ILE A 176 -9.50 -12.31 41.02
CA ILE A 176 -10.63 -13.20 41.34
C ILE A 176 -10.08 -14.57 41.77
N PHE A 177 -9.14 -15.13 41.00
CA PHE A 177 -8.52 -16.41 41.32
C PHE A 177 -7.82 -16.39 42.68
N LEU A 178 -7.04 -15.34 42.97
CA LEU A 178 -6.37 -15.19 44.25
C LEU A 178 -7.36 -15.06 45.43
N LEU A 179 -8.46 -14.32 45.26
CA LEU A 179 -9.51 -14.23 46.26
C LEU A 179 -10.15 -15.59 46.53
N PHE A 180 -10.50 -16.33 45.48
CA PHE A 180 -11.00 -17.68 45.63
C PHE A 180 -10.02 -18.63 46.37
N PHE A 181 -8.75 -18.53 46.00
CA PHE A 181 -7.69 -19.32 46.64
C PHE A 181 -7.54 -19.00 48.12
N VAL A 182 -7.56 -17.72 48.53
CA VAL A 182 -7.52 -17.31 49.93
C VAL A 182 -8.74 -17.81 50.71
N ILE A 183 -9.94 -17.67 50.14
CA ILE A 183 -11.17 -18.16 50.77
C ILE A 183 -11.09 -19.67 50.99
N MET A 184 -10.62 -20.41 49.98
CA MET A 184 -10.45 -21.85 50.11
C MET A 184 -9.46 -22.25 51.20
N LEU A 185 -8.35 -21.55 51.33
CA LEU A 185 -7.38 -21.79 52.41
C LEU A 185 -7.95 -21.46 53.79
N ALA A 186 -8.77 -20.42 53.89
CA ALA A 186 -9.40 -20.04 55.16
C ALA A 186 -10.54 -20.96 55.63
N SER A 187 -11.05 -21.82 54.73
CA SER A 187 -12.12 -22.77 54.98
C SER A 187 -11.62 -24.19 55.37
N ILE A 188 -10.32 -24.40 55.34
CA ILE A 188 -9.63 -25.65 55.81
C ILE A 188 -9.17 -25.46 57.23
#